data_54de45856e98443108bcc1463f8cf3d2
#
_entry.id   54de45856e98443108bcc1463f8cf3d2
#
_cell.length_a   1.000
_cell.length_b   1.000
_cell.length_c   1.000
_cell.angle_alpha   90.00
_cell.angle_beta   90.00
_cell.angle_gamma   90.00
#
_symmetry.space_group_name_H-M   'P 1'
#
loop_
_entity.id
_entity.type
_entity.pdbx_description
1 polymer ?
#
loop_
_entity_poly.entity_id
_entity_poly.type
_entity_poly.pdbx_seq_one_letter_code
_entity_poly.pdbx_strand_id
1 'polypeptide(L)'
;MIQKNVLPMALLGMALSLGATNVSAQIKLNTKGIGALEKGYKAVTFSDADAEKLAAEAVTWMDAHNKVADAKDPHTIRLNKIFSKHQNEGGLKLNYKVYLVKDINAFACADGSVRVFSSLMDIMSDDELLGIIGHEIGHVANKDSRDAVRSAYKRAAITEAASSQSGVVNSLSQTQLGSFASALLDSKYNRKQESEADDYAYEFMKTHKYKVTALASAFQKFADMEKGSGDNRTKTEKMLSSHPESATRAEKILAKAKKDGLSK
;
A
#
# COMPACT_ATOMS: atom_id res chain seq x y z
N MET A 1 -33.07 -62.97 37.92
CA MET A 1 -34.46 -62.49 37.73
C MET A 1 -34.56 -61.17 38.44
N ILE A 2 -34.50 -60.04 37.72
CA ILE A 2 -34.69 -58.73 38.29
C ILE A 2 -35.60 -58.01 37.29
N GLN A 3 -36.83 -57.74 37.73
CA GLN A 3 -37.83 -56.99 36.98
C GLN A 3 -37.47 -55.51 36.85
N LYS A 4 -37.53 -55.01 35.65
CA LYS A 4 -37.44 -53.57 35.37
C LYS A 4 -38.81 -52.94 35.46
N ASN A 5 -39.02 -52.08 36.45
CA ASN A 5 -40.16 -51.19 36.51
C ASN A 5 -39.95 -49.98 35.61
N VAL A 6 -40.78 -49.82 34.62
CA VAL A 6 -40.82 -48.64 33.75
C VAL A 6 -42.03 -47.80 34.20
N LEU A 7 -41.76 -46.60 34.70
CA LEU A 7 -42.77 -45.59 35.02
C LEU A 7 -43.04 -44.76 33.76
N PRO A 8 -44.26 -44.48 33.35
CA PRO A 8 -44.55 -43.60 32.28
C PRO A 8 -44.50 -42.12 32.75
N MET A 9 -43.67 -41.35 32.13
CA MET A 9 -43.62 -39.91 32.34
C MET A 9 -44.68 -39.24 31.49
N ALA A 10 -45.67 -38.61 32.18
CA ALA A 10 -46.71 -37.81 31.57
C ALA A 10 -46.12 -36.52 30.99
N LEU A 11 -46.29 -36.34 29.68
CA LEU A 11 -46.00 -35.09 28.99
C LEU A 11 -47.10 -34.07 29.31
N LEU A 12 -46.76 -33.06 30.14
CA LEU A 12 -47.56 -31.88 30.30
C LEU A 12 -47.15 -30.85 29.23
N GLY A 13 -47.90 -30.79 28.16
CA GLY A 13 -47.72 -29.82 27.08
C GLY A 13 -48.13 -28.43 27.55
N MET A 14 -47.20 -27.58 27.84
CA MET A 14 -47.39 -26.14 28.06
C MET A 14 -47.10 -25.41 26.75
N ALA A 15 -48.16 -25.09 26.01
CA ALA A 15 -48.08 -24.26 24.82
C ALA A 15 -47.79 -22.81 25.25
N LEU A 16 -46.51 -22.40 25.15
CA LEU A 16 -46.16 -20.98 25.17
C LEU A 16 -46.41 -20.41 23.77
N SER A 17 -47.55 -19.71 23.64
CA SER A 17 -47.77 -18.81 22.50
C SER A 17 -46.84 -17.60 22.62
N LEU A 18 -45.67 -17.70 22.01
CA LEU A 18 -44.81 -16.54 21.74
C LEU A 18 -45.47 -15.69 20.64
N GLY A 19 -46.21 -14.68 21.08
CA GLY A 19 -46.64 -13.60 20.21
C GLY A 19 -45.42 -12.95 19.58
N ALA A 20 -45.17 -13.22 18.29
CA ALA A 20 -44.22 -12.49 17.50
C ALA A 20 -44.75 -11.05 17.33
N THR A 21 -44.39 -10.16 18.25
CA THR A 21 -44.50 -8.73 18.00
C THR A 21 -43.43 -8.38 16.98
N ASN A 22 -43.81 -8.25 15.71
CA ASN A 22 -43.01 -7.60 14.69
C ASN A 22 -42.79 -6.14 15.13
N VAL A 23 -41.74 -5.90 15.92
CA VAL A 23 -41.20 -4.55 16.12
C VAL A 23 -40.45 -4.23 14.80
N SER A 24 -41.22 -3.79 13.82
CA SER A 24 -40.66 -3.02 12.70
C SER A 24 -40.19 -1.69 13.29
N ALA A 25 -38.95 -1.65 13.80
CA ALA A 25 -38.28 -0.41 14.04
C ALA A 25 -38.11 0.27 12.66
N GLN A 26 -39.13 1.01 12.25
CA GLN A 26 -39.00 2.00 11.20
C GLN A 26 -38.04 3.05 11.73
N ILE A 27 -36.76 2.88 11.39
CA ILE A 27 -35.79 3.97 11.47
C ILE A 27 -36.33 5.01 10.49
N LYS A 28 -37.11 5.98 11.00
CA LYS A 28 -37.39 7.22 10.27
C LYS A 28 -36.03 7.90 10.08
N LEU A 29 -35.37 7.61 8.99
CA LEU A 29 -34.23 8.38 8.51
C LEU A 29 -34.74 9.83 8.37
N ASN A 30 -34.39 10.64 9.37
CA ASN A 30 -34.71 12.05 9.36
C ASN A 30 -33.98 12.66 8.14
N THR A 31 -34.76 13.08 7.15
CA THR A 31 -34.25 13.71 5.92
C THR A 31 -33.37 14.93 6.20
N LYS A 32 -33.50 15.56 7.39
CA LYS A 32 -32.56 16.58 7.86
C LYS A 32 -31.21 16.00 8.24
N GLY A 33 -31.12 14.75 8.70
CA GLY A 33 -29.87 14.04 8.96
C GLY A 33 -29.13 13.65 7.68
N ILE A 34 -29.88 13.27 6.64
CA ILE A 34 -29.29 12.96 5.32
C ILE A 34 -28.70 14.22 4.71
N GLY A 35 -29.37 15.36 4.78
CA GLY A 35 -28.86 16.65 4.33
C GLY A 35 -27.64 17.16 5.13
N ALA A 36 -27.53 16.79 6.41
CA ALA A 36 -26.37 17.08 7.23
C ALA A 36 -25.18 16.17 6.89
N LEU A 37 -25.43 14.89 6.60
CA LEU A 37 -24.46 13.94 6.06
C LEU A 37 -23.98 14.39 4.67
N GLU A 38 -24.88 14.83 3.81
CA GLU A 38 -24.56 15.33 2.46
C GLU A 38 -23.79 16.66 2.51
N LYS A 39 -24.07 17.55 3.47
CA LYS A 39 -23.33 18.78 3.73
C LYS A 39 -22.01 18.53 4.46
N GLY A 40 -21.93 17.56 5.34
CA GLY A 40 -20.69 17.12 6.00
C GLY A 40 -19.74 16.36 5.04
N TYR A 41 -20.31 15.66 4.04
CA TYR A 41 -19.54 14.98 2.99
C TYR A 41 -19.00 15.95 1.93
N LYS A 42 -19.52 17.18 1.89
CA LYS A 42 -19.23 18.18 0.82
C LYS A 42 -17.90 18.90 0.95
N ALA A 43 -17.11 18.71 1.96
CA ALA A 43 -15.88 19.51 2.03
C ALA A 43 -14.79 18.99 2.99
N VAL A 44 -14.44 17.75 2.98
CA VAL A 44 -13.02 17.48 3.22
C VAL A 44 -12.36 17.62 1.86
N THR A 45 -12.01 18.83 1.49
CA THR A 45 -11.09 19.09 0.38
C THR A 45 -9.73 18.57 0.83
N PHE A 46 -9.51 17.26 0.61
CA PHE A 46 -8.24 16.62 0.87
C PHE A 46 -7.24 17.12 -0.16
N SER A 47 -6.43 18.09 0.25
CA SER A 47 -5.43 18.72 -0.61
C SER A 47 -4.17 17.86 -0.79
N ASP A 48 -3.31 18.25 -1.73
CA ASP A 48 -2.01 17.61 -1.90
C ASP A 48 -1.15 17.82 -0.63
N ALA A 49 -1.24 18.97 0.02
CA ALA A 49 -0.57 19.25 1.29
C ALA A 49 -1.05 18.35 2.44
N ASP A 50 -2.35 18.02 2.48
CA ASP A 50 -2.87 17.06 3.47
C ASP A 50 -2.31 15.66 3.23
N ALA A 51 -2.18 15.26 1.95
CA ALA A 51 -1.58 13.97 1.59
C ALA A 51 -0.11 13.90 2.00
N GLU A 52 0.67 14.94 1.70
CA GLU A 52 2.08 15.03 2.08
C GLU A 52 2.25 14.99 3.60
N LYS A 53 1.44 15.74 4.35
CA LYS A 53 1.48 15.76 5.82
C LYS A 53 1.17 14.39 6.41
N LEU A 54 0.09 13.74 5.98
CA LEU A 54 -0.29 12.42 6.48
C LEU A 54 0.71 11.34 6.08
N ALA A 55 1.29 11.42 4.87
CA ALA A 55 2.37 10.55 4.45
C ALA A 55 3.60 10.69 5.36
N ALA A 56 4.02 11.93 5.67
CA ALA A 56 5.14 12.20 6.57
C ALA A 56 4.89 11.66 7.99
N GLU A 57 3.68 11.81 8.54
CA GLU A 57 3.28 11.25 9.83
C GLU A 57 3.34 9.71 9.82
N ALA A 58 2.81 9.06 8.77
CA ALA A 58 2.85 7.61 8.61
C ALA A 58 4.29 7.09 8.47
N VAL A 59 5.11 7.74 7.67
CA VAL A 59 6.51 7.36 7.48
C VAL A 59 7.30 7.56 8.77
N THR A 60 7.06 8.62 9.53
CA THR A 60 7.67 8.83 10.85
C THR A 60 7.30 7.69 11.80
N TRP A 61 6.04 7.28 11.80
CA TRP A 61 5.59 6.12 12.58
C TRP A 61 6.28 4.83 12.11
N MET A 62 6.35 4.59 10.80
CA MET A 62 7.04 3.41 10.24
C MET A 62 8.53 3.40 10.56
N ASP A 63 9.22 4.54 10.48
CA ASP A 63 10.63 4.67 10.84
C ASP A 63 10.89 4.34 12.33
N ALA A 64 9.94 4.64 13.22
CA ALA A 64 10.02 4.31 14.65
C ALA A 64 9.71 2.83 14.95
N HIS A 65 8.96 2.13 14.07
CA HIS A 65 8.50 0.76 14.29
C HIS A 65 9.23 -0.29 13.42
N ASN A 66 10.12 0.15 12.53
CA ASN A 66 10.99 -0.71 11.74
C ASN A 66 12.45 -0.42 12.08
N LYS A 67 13.29 -1.43 11.99
CA LYS A 67 14.72 -1.24 12.15
C LYS A 67 15.28 -0.52 10.93
N VAL A 68 15.51 0.79 11.07
CA VAL A 68 16.18 1.59 10.03
C VAL A 68 17.69 1.28 10.09
N ALA A 69 18.28 1.03 8.90
CA ALA A 69 19.72 0.84 8.78
C ALA A 69 20.47 2.13 9.12
N ASP A 70 21.53 2.05 9.88
CA ASP A 70 22.35 3.21 10.21
C ASP A 70 23.27 3.62 9.03
N ALA A 71 23.97 4.74 9.18
CA ALA A 71 24.83 5.27 8.12
C ALA A 71 26.05 4.38 7.75
N LYS A 72 26.42 3.43 8.62
CA LYS A 72 27.53 2.49 8.40
C LYS A 72 27.05 1.15 7.85
N ASP A 73 25.75 0.90 7.82
CA ASP A 73 25.18 -0.33 7.28
C ASP A 73 25.50 -0.46 5.78
N PRO A 74 25.95 -1.63 5.32
CA PRO A 74 26.27 -1.85 3.91
C PRO A 74 25.14 -1.51 2.93
N HIS A 75 23.87 -1.75 3.30
CA HIS A 75 22.75 -1.40 2.45
C HIS A 75 22.57 0.11 2.36
N THR A 76 22.75 0.86 3.48
CA THR A 76 22.70 2.32 3.46
C THR A 76 23.83 2.90 2.60
N ILE A 77 25.06 2.37 2.73
CA ILE A 77 26.20 2.80 1.92
C ILE A 77 25.91 2.53 0.43
N ARG A 78 25.39 1.35 0.09
CA ARG A 78 25.03 0.98 -1.27
C ARG A 78 23.91 1.86 -1.82
N LEU A 79 22.84 2.09 -1.06
CA LEU A 79 21.71 2.94 -1.47
C LEU A 79 22.17 4.37 -1.73
N ASN A 80 22.99 4.94 -0.84
CA ASN A 80 23.55 6.28 -1.02
C ASN A 80 24.45 6.37 -2.27
N LYS A 81 25.29 5.37 -2.54
CA LYS A 81 26.09 5.32 -3.76
C LYS A 81 25.24 5.40 -5.02
N ILE A 82 24.09 4.71 -5.04
CA ILE A 82 23.18 4.63 -6.19
C ILE A 82 22.36 5.93 -6.32
N PHE A 83 21.79 6.41 -5.20
CA PHE A 83 20.74 7.44 -5.20
C PHE A 83 21.12 8.81 -4.67
N SER A 84 22.36 9.06 -4.20
CA SER A 84 22.77 10.38 -3.68
C SER A 84 22.57 11.53 -4.69
N LYS A 85 22.71 11.25 -5.99
CA LYS A 85 22.48 12.23 -7.07
C LYS A 85 21.01 12.38 -7.48
N HIS A 86 20.10 11.56 -6.93
CA HIS A 86 18.68 11.53 -7.24
C HIS A 86 17.81 12.02 -6.06
N GLN A 87 18.33 12.94 -5.26
CA GLN A 87 17.57 13.55 -4.17
C GLN A 87 16.53 14.55 -4.66
N ASN A 88 16.63 15.00 -5.90
CA ASN A 88 15.67 15.90 -6.54
C ASN A 88 15.33 15.38 -7.93
N GLU A 89 14.27 14.59 -8.03
CA GLU A 89 13.79 14.01 -9.29
C GLU A 89 12.35 14.44 -9.56
N GLY A 90 12.05 14.83 -10.80
CA GLY A 90 10.71 15.20 -11.21
C GLY A 90 10.08 16.34 -10.39
N GLY A 91 10.90 17.24 -9.81
CA GLY A 91 10.43 18.30 -8.91
C GLY A 91 10.17 17.84 -7.47
N LEU A 92 10.41 16.56 -7.18
CA LEU A 92 10.24 15.97 -5.86
C LEU A 92 11.55 16.07 -5.06
N LYS A 93 11.44 16.35 -3.76
CA LYS A 93 12.55 16.21 -2.80
C LYS A 93 12.46 14.83 -2.17
N LEU A 94 13.39 13.95 -2.49
CA LEU A 94 13.37 12.55 -2.08
C LEU A 94 14.26 12.30 -0.87
N ASN A 95 13.76 11.50 0.06
CA ASN A 95 14.47 11.06 1.26
C ASN A 95 14.53 9.53 1.32
N TYR A 96 15.72 8.98 1.21
CA TYR A 96 15.96 7.54 1.12
C TYR A 96 16.42 6.95 2.46
N LYS A 97 15.79 5.84 2.88
CA LYS A 97 16.26 5.00 4.00
C LYS A 97 16.06 3.53 3.68
N VAL A 98 16.85 2.68 4.35
CA VAL A 98 16.71 1.22 4.29
C VAL A 98 16.04 0.72 5.56
N TYR A 99 15.06 -0.19 5.40
CA TYR A 99 14.51 -0.99 6.49
C TYR A 99 15.16 -2.38 6.50
N LEU A 100 15.72 -2.79 7.64
CA LEU A 100 16.32 -4.11 7.84
C LEU A 100 15.23 -5.12 8.17
N VAL A 101 14.51 -5.57 7.14
CA VAL A 101 13.36 -6.48 7.22
C VAL A 101 13.47 -7.62 6.22
N LYS A 102 12.77 -8.73 6.50
CA LYS A 102 12.81 -9.94 5.66
C LYS A 102 11.88 -9.90 4.45
N ASP A 103 10.87 -9.06 4.47
CA ASP A 103 9.95 -8.89 3.35
C ASP A 103 10.67 -8.22 2.18
N ILE A 104 10.25 -8.52 0.97
CA ILE A 104 10.81 -7.94 -0.26
C ILE A 104 9.86 -6.84 -0.70
N ASN A 105 10.28 -5.58 -0.54
CA ASN A 105 9.48 -4.43 -0.93
C ASN A 105 10.34 -3.16 -1.06
N ALA A 106 9.78 -2.17 -1.75
CA ALA A 106 10.14 -0.76 -1.69
C ALA A 106 8.86 0.06 -1.83
N PHE A 107 8.86 1.29 -1.37
CA PHE A 107 7.74 2.21 -1.58
C PHE A 107 8.19 3.66 -1.54
N ALA A 108 7.45 4.51 -2.22
CA ALA A 108 7.59 5.96 -2.10
C ALA A 108 6.25 6.60 -1.70
N CYS A 109 6.33 7.58 -0.82
CA CYS A 109 5.18 8.29 -0.29
C CYS A 109 5.04 9.71 -0.85
N ALA A 110 3.86 10.28 -0.72
CA ALA A 110 3.51 11.61 -1.22
C ALA A 110 4.38 12.75 -0.69
N ASP A 111 5.05 12.55 0.45
CA ASP A 111 6.00 13.49 1.06
C ASP A 111 7.44 13.39 0.48
N GLY A 112 7.65 12.52 -0.51
CA GLY A 112 8.96 12.24 -1.09
C GLY A 112 9.81 11.24 -0.31
N SER A 113 9.30 10.64 0.75
CA SER A 113 9.98 9.57 1.46
C SER A 113 10.04 8.30 0.63
N VAL A 114 11.24 7.73 0.46
CA VAL A 114 11.48 6.44 -0.21
C VAL A 114 12.06 5.48 0.82
N ARG A 115 11.46 4.31 0.94
CA ARG A 115 11.93 3.26 1.84
C ARG A 115 12.20 1.99 1.04
N VAL A 116 13.39 1.43 1.21
CA VAL A 116 13.85 0.24 0.49
C VAL A 116 14.12 -0.84 1.52
N PHE A 117 13.59 -2.03 1.31
CA PHE A 117 13.79 -3.15 2.23
C PHE A 117 15.10 -3.84 1.90
N SER A 118 15.89 -4.20 2.93
CA SER A 118 17.20 -4.84 2.76
C SER A 118 17.11 -6.11 1.92
N SER A 119 16.08 -6.93 2.12
CA SER A 119 15.89 -8.16 1.35
C SER A 119 15.63 -7.93 -0.15
N LEU A 120 15.02 -6.79 -0.52
CA LEU A 120 14.95 -6.39 -1.94
C LEU A 120 16.34 -6.07 -2.49
N MET A 121 17.15 -5.34 -1.70
CA MET A 121 18.51 -4.98 -2.09
C MET A 121 19.41 -6.20 -2.25
N ASP A 122 19.19 -7.25 -1.44
CA ASP A 122 19.99 -8.48 -1.50
C ASP A 122 19.80 -9.26 -2.81
N ILE A 123 18.62 -9.17 -3.43
CA ILE A 123 18.27 -9.92 -4.65
C ILE A 123 18.39 -9.10 -5.93
N MET A 124 18.51 -7.79 -5.83
CA MET A 124 18.57 -6.89 -6.98
C MET A 124 19.99 -6.33 -7.20
N SER A 125 20.42 -6.21 -8.45
CA SER A 125 21.59 -5.43 -8.83
C SER A 125 21.36 -3.93 -8.64
N ASP A 126 22.40 -3.10 -8.75
CA ASP A 126 22.30 -1.64 -8.65
C ASP A 126 21.39 -1.06 -9.76
N ASP A 127 21.52 -1.58 -11.00
CA ASP A 127 20.68 -1.13 -12.11
C ASP A 127 19.20 -1.55 -11.94
N GLU A 128 18.94 -2.74 -11.41
CA GLU A 128 17.59 -3.20 -11.12
C GLU A 128 16.95 -2.36 -10.02
N LEU A 129 17.70 -2.01 -8.97
CA LEU A 129 17.24 -1.10 -7.91
C LEU A 129 16.92 0.28 -8.46
N LEU A 130 17.73 0.83 -9.37
CA LEU A 130 17.45 2.09 -10.07
C LEU A 130 16.11 2.02 -10.80
N GLY A 131 15.84 0.91 -11.50
CA GLY A 131 14.57 0.70 -12.18
C GLY A 131 13.37 0.64 -11.22
N ILE A 132 13.45 -0.18 -10.18
CA ILE A 132 12.35 -0.33 -9.19
C ILE A 132 12.10 0.97 -8.43
N ILE A 133 13.15 1.63 -7.94
CA ILE A 133 12.97 2.90 -7.21
C ILE A 133 12.50 4.01 -8.16
N GLY A 134 12.95 4.00 -9.43
CA GLY A 134 12.41 4.88 -10.46
C GLY A 134 10.90 4.68 -10.68
N HIS A 135 10.42 3.43 -10.63
CA HIS A 135 8.99 3.11 -10.69
C HIS A 135 8.24 3.66 -9.47
N GLU A 136 8.78 3.49 -8.25
CA GLU A 136 8.17 4.05 -7.03
C GLU A 136 8.10 5.60 -7.08
N ILE A 137 9.16 6.26 -7.59
CA ILE A 137 9.15 7.71 -7.82
C ILE A 137 8.09 8.08 -8.85
N GLY A 138 7.87 7.24 -9.86
CA GLY A 138 6.82 7.40 -10.87
C GLY A 138 5.42 7.49 -10.23
N HIS A 139 5.10 6.65 -9.27
CA HIS A 139 3.82 6.72 -8.54
C HIS A 139 3.66 8.04 -7.75
N VAL A 140 4.75 8.59 -7.22
CA VAL A 140 4.69 9.91 -6.56
C VAL A 140 4.51 11.03 -7.59
N ALA A 141 5.28 11.01 -8.66
CA ALA A 141 5.22 12.02 -9.73
C ALA A 141 3.85 12.06 -10.42
N ASN A 142 3.22 10.89 -10.62
CA ASN A 142 1.89 10.72 -11.19
C ASN A 142 0.77 10.98 -10.16
N LYS A 143 1.11 11.28 -8.91
CA LYS A 143 0.19 11.51 -7.79
C LYS A 143 -0.61 10.27 -7.34
N ASP A 144 -0.22 9.07 -7.74
CA ASP A 144 -0.84 7.82 -7.32
C ASP A 144 -0.69 7.59 -5.81
N SER A 145 0.49 7.89 -5.26
CA SER A 145 0.75 7.82 -3.81
C SER A 145 -0.15 8.77 -3.02
N ARG A 146 -0.46 9.96 -3.55
CA ARG A 146 -1.43 10.88 -2.96
C ARG A 146 -2.84 10.29 -2.94
N ASP A 147 -3.26 9.66 -4.03
CA ASP A 147 -4.58 9.05 -4.12
C ASP A 147 -4.68 7.80 -3.21
N ALA A 148 -3.58 7.06 -3.02
CA ALA A 148 -3.46 5.99 -2.04
C ALA A 148 -3.63 6.53 -0.60
N VAL A 149 -2.95 7.61 -0.24
CA VAL A 149 -3.10 8.30 1.06
C VAL A 149 -4.55 8.72 1.29
N ARG A 150 -5.18 9.39 0.30
CA ARG A 150 -6.58 9.80 0.36
C ARG A 150 -7.52 8.61 0.59
N SER A 151 -7.28 7.51 -0.11
CA SER A 151 -8.10 6.29 0.00
C SER A 151 -7.89 5.59 1.35
N ALA A 152 -6.66 5.51 1.85
CA ALA A 152 -6.34 4.96 3.16
C ALA A 152 -6.96 5.80 4.29
N TYR A 153 -6.86 7.14 4.18
CA TYR A 153 -7.48 8.07 5.14
C TYR A 153 -9.01 7.92 5.19
N LYS A 154 -9.66 7.85 4.03
CA LYS A 154 -11.10 7.61 3.96
C LYS A 154 -11.50 6.31 4.64
N ARG A 155 -10.75 5.22 4.44
CA ARG A 155 -11.01 3.95 5.11
C ARG A 155 -10.82 4.05 6.63
N ALA A 156 -9.76 4.69 7.09
CA ALA A 156 -9.51 4.90 8.51
C ALA A 156 -10.57 5.81 9.16
N ALA A 157 -11.01 6.87 8.48
CA ALA A 157 -12.04 7.78 8.95
C ALA A 157 -13.44 7.15 9.00
N ILE A 158 -13.77 6.24 8.08
CA ILE A 158 -15.07 5.53 8.08
C ILE A 158 -15.19 4.61 9.29
N THR A 159 -14.10 3.96 9.72
CA THR A 159 -14.09 3.11 10.91
C THR A 159 -14.29 3.91 12.21
N GLU A 160 -14.07 5.22 12.20
CA GLU A 160 -14.22 6.13 13.36
C GLU A 160 -15.26 7.25 13.18
N ALA A 161 -15.97 7.31 12.07
CA ALA A 161 -16.91 8.40 11.74
C ALA A 161 -18.07 8.61 12.72
N ALA A 162 -18.05 7.92 13.86
CA ALA A 162 -18.94 8.21 14.97
C ALA A 162 -18.51 9.41 15.84
N SER A 163 -17.30 10.00 15.66
CA SER A 163 -16.74 10.94 16.65
C SER A 163 -16.23 12.28 16.16
N SER A 164 -16.11 12.58 14.86
CA SER A 164 -15.59 13.90 14.44
C SER A 164 -16.54 14.68 13.52
N GLN A 165 -17.12 15.76 14.04
CA GLN A 165 -17.95 16.72 13.31
C GLN A 165 -17.16 17.84 12.60
N SER A 166 -15.84 17.77 12.52
CA SER A 166 -15.04 18.84 11.91
C SER A 166 -14.45 18.42 10.58
N GLY A 167 -14.69 19.18 9.52
CA GLY A 167 -14.17 18.98 8.17
C GLY A 167 -12.67 19.28 8.02
N VAL A 168 -11.89 19.13 9.08
CA VAL A 168 -10.43 19.30 9.10
C VAL A 168 -9.81 17.91 9.21
N VAL A 169 -8.77 17.66 8.40
CA VAL A 169 -7.92 16.47 8.54
C VAL A 169 -7.24 16.53 9.91
N ASN A 170 -7.75 15.76 10.86
CA ASN A 170 -7.22 15.69 12.21
C ASN A 170 -5.97 14.82 12.24
N SER A 171 -5.04 15.11 13.16
CA SER A 171 -3.91 14.22 13.46
C SER A 171 -4.41 12.87 13.91
N LEU A 172 -3.84 11.80 13.36
CA LEU A 172 -4.15 10.42 13.71
C LEU A 172 -3.49 10.07 15.06
N SER A 173 -4.17 9.29 15.89
CA SER A 173 -3.57 8.70 17.10
C SER A 173 -2.48 7.67 16.69
N GLN A 174 -1.63 7.24 17.62
CA GLN A 174 -0.58 6.24 17.33
C GLN A 174 -1.15 4.93 16.79
N THR A 175 -2.28 4.46 17.32
CA THR A 175 -2.97 3.25 16.82
C THR A 175 -3.52 3.47 15.41
N GLN A 176 -4.09 4.64 15.14
CA GLN A 176 -4.59 5.01 13.82
C GLN A 176 -3.47 5.15 12.81
N LEU A 177 -2.33 5.73 13.19
CA LEU A 177 -1.14 5.83 12.35
C LEU A 177 -0.62 4.45 11.94
N GLY A 178 -0.61 3.48 12.85
CA GLY A 178 -0.25 2.09 12.54
C GLY A 178 -1.18 1.46 11.51
N SER A 179 -2.49 1.59 11.71
CA SER A 179 -3.50 1.08 10.77
C SER A 179 -3.43 1.80 9.42
N PHE A 180 -3.19 3.10 9.43
CA PHE A 180 -3.04 3.92 8.24
C PHE A 180 -1.76 3.57 7.46
N ALA A 181 -0.62 3.42 8.15
CA ALA A 181 0.64 2.99 7.55
C ALA A 181 0.52 1.60 6.90
N SER A 182 -0.15 0.65 7.57
CA SER A 182 -0.45 -0.66 6.97
C SER A 182 -1.30 -0.52 5.70
N ALA A 183 -2.36 0.29 5.76
CA ALA A 183 -3.25 0.53 4.61
C ALA A 183 -2.53 1.21 3.43
N LEU A 184 -1.49 2.02 3.68
CA LEU A 184 -0.63 2.57 2.62
C LEU A 184 0.22 1.48 1.96
N LEU A 185 0.88 0.64 2.77
CA LEU A 185 1.70 -0.46 2.27
C LEU A 185 0.87 -1.54 1.53
N ASP A 186 -0.41 -1.67 1.86
CA ASP A 186 -1.35 -2.61 1.22
C ASP A 186 -2.11 -1.96 0.04
N SER A 187 -1.79 -0.71 -0.33
CA SER A 187 -2.41 -0.03 -1.46
C SER A 187 -2.08 -0.73 -2.77
N LYS A 188 -3.09 -0.83 -3.64
CA LYS A 188 -2.96 -1.48 -4.95
C LYS A 188 -3.15 -0.45 -6.03
N TYR A 189 -2.28 -0.52 -7.01
CA TYR A 189 -2.36 0.32 -8.18
C TYR A 189 -3.08 -0.41 -9.32
N ASN A 190 -3.82 0.34 -10.13
CA ASN A 190 -4.47 -0.23 -11.31
C ASN A 190 -3.49 -0.30 -12.50
N ARG A 191 -3.84 -1.06 -13.53
CA ARG A 191 -2.97 -1.28 -14.71
C ARG A 191 -2.51 0.00 -15.40
N LYS A 192 -3.32 1.05 -15.38
CA LYS A 192 -2.96 2.34 -15.98
C LYS A 192 -1.88 3.02 -15.14
N GLN A 193 -2.06 3.09 -13.82
CA GLN A 193 -1.07 3.66 -12.88
C GLN A 193 0.26 2.91 -12.96
N GLU A 194 0.22 1.56 -12.99
CA GLU A 194 1.41 0.74 -13.18
C GLU A 194 2.13 1.07 -14.51
N SER A 195 1.37 1.19 -15.62
CA SER A 195 1.96 1.51 -16.91
C SER A 195 2.57 2.91 -16.94
N GLU A 196 1.95 3.89 -16.29
CA GLU A 196 2.47 5.27 -16.19
C GLU A 196 3.71 5.34 -15.30
N ALA A 197 3.75 4.56 -14.21
CA ALA A 197 4.93 4.44 -13.35
C ALA A 197 6.09 3.71 -14.05
N ASP A 198 5.79 2.66 -14.85
CA ASP A 198 6.78 1.98 -15.68
C ASP A 198 7.37 2.89 -16.75
N ASP A 199 6.54 3.70 -17.40
CA ASP A 199 6.99 4.69 -18.38
C ASP A 199 7.88 5.74 -17.73
N TYR A 200 7.53 6.22 -16.53
CA TYR A 200 8.37 7.13 -15.76
C TYR A 200 9.73 6.49 -15.45
N ALA A 201 9.74 5.26 -14.91
CA ALA A 201 10.98 4.54 -14.60
C ALA A 201 11.87 4.34 -15.84
N TYR A 202 11.25 3.98 -16.95
CA TYR A 202 11.97 3.81 -18.22
C TYR A 202 12.62 5.11 -18.68
N GLU A 203 11.89 6.23 -18.69
CA GLU A 203 12.41 7.54 -19.09
C GLU A 203 13.45 8.07 -18.07
N PHE A 204 13.28 7.82 -16.77
CA PHE A 204 14.26 8.10 -15.74
C PHE A 204 15.59 7.38 -16.05
N MET A 205 15.54 6.07 -16.28
CA MET A 205 16.74 5.30 -16.60
C MET A 205 17.40 5.74 -17.90
N LYS A 206 16.60 6.02 -18.94
CA LYS A 206 17.08 6.48 -20.24
C LYS A 206 17.76 7.85 -20.15
N THR A 207 17.13 8.80 -19.46
CA THR A 207 17.65 10.18 -19.28
C THR A 207 18.97 10.18 -18.53
N HIS A 208 19.09 9.34 -17.52
CA HIS A 208 20.32 9.21 -16.73
C HIS A 208 21.34 8.23 -17.32
N LYS A 209 21.06 7.67 -18.51
CA LYS A 209 21.94 6.72 -19.24
C LYS A 209 22.20 5.43 -18.47
N TYR A 210 21.20 4.97 -17.70
CA TYR A 210 21.20 3.66 -17.07
C TYR A 210 20.71 2.58 -18.04
N LYS A 211 20.97 1.33 -17.69
CA LYS A 211 20.54 0.17 -18.47
C LYS A 211 19.02 -0.03 -18.31
N VAL A 212 18.22 0.49 -19.26
CA VAL A 212 16.76 0.42 -19.23
C VAL A 212 16.21 -1.02 -19.15
N THR A 213 16.94 -2.01 -19.72
CA THR A 213 16.55 -3.42 -19.65
C THR A 213 16.67 -4.02 -18.25
N ALA A 214 17.36 -3.35 -17.31
CA ALA A 214 17.43 -3.80 -15.93
C ALA A 214 16.09 -3.69 -15.22
N LEU A 215 15.22 -2.72 -15.58
CA LEU A 215 13.84 -2.66 -15.08
C LEU A 215 13.06 -3.93 -15.47
N ALA A 216 13.18 -4.38 -16.73
CA ALA A 216 12.57 -5.63 -17.18
C ALA A 216 13.16 -6.85 -16.45
N SER A 217 14.48 -6.86 -16.20
CA SER A 217 15.14 -7.93 -15.43
C SER A 217 14.58 -8.01 -14.01
N ALA A 218 14.37 -6.88 -13.34
CA ALA A 218 13.78 -6.83 -12.01
C ALA A 218 12.34 -7.40 -12.01
N PHE A 219 11.51 -7.00 -12.97
CA PHE A 219 10.16 -7.54 -13.11
C PHE A 219 10.15 -9.03 -13.46
N GLN A 220 11.08 -9.51 -14.26
CA GLN A 220 11.22 -10.95 -14.53
C GLN A 220 11.56 -11.73 -13.26
N LYS A 221 12.44 -11.22 -12.40
CA LYS A 221 12.72 -11.83 -11.10
C LYS A 221 11.47 -11.92 -10.23
N PHE A 222 10.65 -10.87 -10.18
CA PHE A 222 9.37 -10.91 -9.46
C PHE A 222 8.41 -11.94 -10.06
N ALA A 223 8.28 -12.02 -11.39
CA ALA A 223 7.46 -13.00 -12.06
C ALA A 223 7.92 -14.45 -11.77
N ASP A 224 9.23 -14.67 -11.68
CA ASP A 224 9.78 -15.99 -11.36
C ASP A 224 9.55 -16.36 -9.90
N MET A 225 9.62 -15.39 -8.98
CA MET A 225 9.27 -15.59 -7.57
C MET A 225 7.77 -15.86 -7.38
N GLU A 226 6.90 -15.24 -8.18
CA GLU A 226 5.46 -15.49 -8.18
C GLU A 226 5.12 -16.93 -8.55
N LYS A 227 5.86 -17.51 -9.52
CA LYS A 227 5.71 -18.91 -9.94
C LYS A 227 6.29 -19.90 -8.93
N GLY A 228 7.21 -19.45 -8.08
CA GLY A 228 7.83 -20.26 -7.04
C GLY A 228 6.85 -20.65 -5.94
N SER A 229 7.23 -21.65 -5.14
CA SER A 229 6.51 -22.06 -3.95
C SER A 229 7.36 -21.83 -2.70
N GLY A 230 6.70 -21.65 -1.54
CA GLY A 230 7.36 -21.56 -0.24
C GLY A 230 7.73 -20.15 0.20
N ASP A 231 8.77 -20.04 1.01
CA ASP A 231 9.14 -18.83 1.78
C ASP A 231 9.37 -17.57 0.91
N ASN A 232 9.92 -17.74 -0.28
CA ASN A 232 10.17 -16.62 -1.19
C ASN A 232 8.88 -15.97 -1.70
N ARG A 233 7.83 -16.76 -2.00
CA ARG A 233 6.53 -16.24 -2.42
C ARG A 233 5.88 -15.43 -1.30
N THR A 234 5.93 -15.90 -0.07
CA THR A 234 5.38 -15.20 1.10
C THR A 234 6.08 -13.85 1.32
N LYS A 235 7.40 -13.81 1.13
CA LYS A 235 8.17 -12.56 1.28
C LYS A 235 7.87 -11.51 0.20
N THR A 236 7.50 -11.93 -1.00
CA THR A 236 7.17 -11.04 -2.13
C THR A 236 5.69 -10.72 -2.24
N GLU A 237 4.83 -11.34 -1.42
CA GLU A 237 3.37 -11.25 -1.55
C GLU A 237 2.85 -9.81 -1.57
N LYS A 238 3.37 -8.95 -0.71
CA LYS A 238 2.98 -7.53 -0.67
C LYS A 238 3.35 -6.81 -1.95
N MET A 239 4.60 -6.93 -2.40
CA MET A 239 5.08 -6.32 -3.64
C MET A 239 4.27 -6.79 -4.85
N LEU A 240 4.06 -8.10 -4.99
CA LEU A 240 3.30 -8.69 -6.09
C LEU A 240 1.81 -8.32 -6.05
N SER A 241 1.23 -8.15 -4.86
CA SER A 241 -0.18 -7.79 -4.72
C SER A 241 -0.45 -6.30 -4.96
N SER A 242 0.50 -5.43 -4.66
CA SER A 242 0.42 -3.99 -4.92
C SER A 242 0.77 -3.65 -6.37
N HIS A 243 1.72 -4.39 -6.98
CA HIS A 243 2.25 -4.17 -8.33
C HIS A 243 2.10 -5.43 -9.20
N PRO A 244 0.89 -5.73 -9.70
CA PRO A 244 0.61 -6.97 -10.42
C PRO A 244 1.23 -7.02 -11.83
N GLU A 245 1.13 -8.22 -12.45
CA GLU A 245 1.46 -8.47 -13.86
C GLU A 245 2.95 -8.30 -14.22
N SER A 246 3.85 -8.65 -13.30
CA SER A 246 5.30 -8.46 -13.48
C SER A 246 5.84 -9.02 -14.81
N ALA A 247 5.42 -10.22 -15.23
CA ALA A 247 5.85 -10.81 -16.50
C ALA A 247 5.45 -9.96 -17.72
N THR A 248 4.19 -9.52 -17.78
CA THR A 248 3.66 -8.68 -18.88
C THR A 248 4.36 -7.33 -18.91
N ARG A 249 4.68 -6.76 -17.74
CA ARG A 249 5.40 -5.49 -17.62
C ARG A 249 6.83 -5.63 -18.12
N ALA A 250 7.54 -6.71 -17.75
CA ALA A 250 8.87 -7.02 -18.27
C ALA A 250 8.90 -7.07 -19.81
N GLU A 251 7.94 -7.77 -20.43
CA GLU A 251 7.82 -7.87 -21.88
C GLU A 251 7.61 -6.49 -22.55
N LYS A 252 6.76 -5.65 -21.98
CA LYS A 252 6.51 -4.29 -22.49
C LYS A 252 7.76 -3.42 -22.45
N ILE A 253 8.51 -3.45 -21.34
CA ILE A 253 9.77 -2.71 -21.20
C ILE A 253 10.82 -3.19 -22.21
N LEU A 254 10.96 -4.50 -22.41
CA LEU A 254 11.87 -5.04 -23.42
C LEU A 254 11.48 -4.63 -24.85
N ALA A 255 10.18 -4.65 -25.16
CA ALA A 255 9.67 -4.21 -26.45
C ALA A 255 9.96 -2.71 -26.69
N LYS A 256 9.77 -1.85 -25.67
CA LYS A 256 10.09 -0.42 -25.70
C LYS A 256 11.59 -0.22 -25.89
N ALA A 257 12.43 -0.93 -25.13
CA ALA A 257 13.89 -0.87 -25.24
C ALA A 257 14.39 -1.28 -26.64
N LYS A 258 13.78 -2.32 -27.23
CA LYS A 258 14.09 -2.75 -28.60
C LYS A 258 13.74 -1.68 -29.63
N LYS A 259 12.56 -1.06 -29.51
CA LYS A 259 12.12 0.03 -30.37
C LYS A 259 13.05 1.25 -30.30
N ASP A 260 13.56 1.55 -29.10
CA ASP A 260 14.48 2.67 -28.86
C ASP A 260 15.95 2.34 -29.16
N GLY A 261 16.27 1.10 -29.58
CA GLY A 261 17.65 0.66 -29.83
C GLY A 261 18.48 0.47 -28.55
N LEU A 262 17.85 0.31 -27.40
CA LEU A 262 18.46 0.22 -26.07
C LEU A 262 18.36 -1.20 -25.45
N SER A 263 18.22 -2.22 -26.27
CA SER A 263 18.04 -3.62 -25.83
C SER A 263 19.34 -4.37 -25.46
N LYS A 264 20.49 -3.68 -25.45
CA LYS A 264 21.81 -4.28 -25.10
C LYS A 264 22.17 -4.05 -23.66
#